data_8069f7e9bf22e07dc378d8101ba702c1
#
_entry.id   8069f7e9bf22e07dc378d8101ba702c1
#
_cell.length_a   1.000
_cell.length_b   1.000
_cell.length_c   1.000
_cell.angle_alpha   90.00
_cell.angle_beta   90.00
_cell.angle_gamma   90.00
#
_symmetry.space_group_name_H-M   'P 1'
#
loop_
_entity.id
_entity.type
_entity.pdbx_description
1 polymer ?
#
loop_
_entity_poly.entity_id
_entity_poly.type
_entity_poly.pdbx_seq_one_letter_code
_entity_poly.pdbx_strand_id
1 'polypeptide(L)'
;DLVTPVPSCTLMFKQELPLMFPDDPRVIKVRDAMFDPFEYLWARHRAGLLRTDFAGKLGKISYHVPCHLRVQNLGLKTRDVLMLVPETQVEPIERCSGHNGTYGVKKEFRDVSMKIGRPVIRRVNDSGADHYSSDCPMAGHQIESGLIESGQEAPKPLTARDGGNAGNAGSNCRPVHPLTLLRRAYGI
;
A
#
# COMPACT_ATOMS: atom_id res chain seq x y z
N ASP A 1 -12.12 -0.74 18.42
CA ASP A 1 -11.70 -0.32 17.07
C ASP A 1 -11.51 -1.55 16.18
N LEU A 2 -11.91 -1.44 14.93
CA LEU A 2 -11.75 -2.46 13.90
C LEU A 2 -10.76 -1.93 12.85
N VAL A 3 -9.77 -2.73 12.48
CA VAL A 3 -8.75 -2.34 11.52
C VAL A 3 -8.64 -3.40 10.42
N THR A 4 -8.71 -2.96 9.17
CA THR A 4 -8.55 -3.87 8.02
C THR A 4 -7.37 -3.43 7.15
N PRO A 5 -6.45 -4.36 6.77
CA PRO A 5 -5.23 -3.99 6.05
C PRO A 5 -5.44 -3.75 4.54
N VAL A 6 -6.67 -3.87 4.05
CA VAL A 6 -7.01 -3.71 2.63
C VAL A 6 -7.96 -2.52 2.46
N PRO A 7 -7.57 -1.46 1.73
CA PRO A 7 -8.36 -0.23 1.61
C PRO A 7 -9.78 -0.42 1.06
N SER A 8 -10.02 -1.40 0.20
CA SER A 8 -11.35 -1.71 -0.32
C SER A 8 -12.27 -2.26 0.78
N CYS A 9 -11.74 -3.07 1.70
CA CYS A 9 -12.52 -3.56 2.84
C CYS A 9 -12.87 -2.42 3.79
N THR A 10 -11.92 -1.54 4.09
CA THR A 10 -12.18 -0.35 4.92
C THR A 10 -13.25 0.54 4.29
N LEU A 11 -13.15 0.81 2.98
CA LEU A 11 -14.11 1.60 2.23
C LEU A 11 -15.51 0.98 2.28
N MET A 12 -15.60 -0.35 2.10
CA MET A 12 -16.86 -1.08 2.18
C MET A 12 -17.59 -0.82 3.50
N PHE A 13 -16.91 -0.96 4.63
CA PHE A 13 -17.52 -0.78 5.95
C PHE A 13 -17.76 0.69 6.32
N LYS A 14 -16.89 1.60 5.88
CA LYS A 14 -17.00 3.04 6.22
C LYS A 14 -18.00 3.79 5.36
N GLN A 15 -18.19 3.40 4.09
CA GLN A 15 -18.99 4.17 3.16
C GLN A 15 -20.07 3.35 2.44
N GLU A 16 -19.75 2.20 1.86
CA GLU A 16 -20.69 1.47 1.01
C GLU A 16 -21.79 0.79 1.82
N LEU A 17 -21.43 0.10 2.90
CA LEU A 17 -22.40 -0.59 3.75
C LEU A 17 -23.41 0.38 4.41
N PRO A 18 -23.01 1.56 4.92
CA PRO A 18 -23.95 2.57 5.40
C PRO A 18 -24.90 3.11 4.33
N LEU A 19 -24.47 3.18 3.07
CA LEU A 19 -25.36 3.57 1.96
C LEU A 19 -26.41 2.50 1.64
N MET A 20 -26.07 1.22 1.84
CA MET A 20 -26.98 0.10 1.64
C MET A 20 -27.99 -0.04 2.81
N PHE A 21 -27.59 0.32 4.01
CA PHE A 21 -28.39 0.18 5.24
C PHE A 21 -28.30 1.44 6.10
N PRO A 22 -28.83 2.60 5.63
CA PRO A 22 -28.60 3.91 6.27
C PRO A 22 -29.20 4.01 7.66
N ASP A 23 -30.29 3.31 7.95
CA ASP A 23 -31.02 3.38 9.20
C ASP A 23 -30.70 2.26 10.20
N ASP A 24 -29.75 1.37 9.86
CA ASP A 24 -29.35 0.28 10.77
C ASP A 24 -28.28 0.77 11.77
N PRO A 25 -28.61 0.87 13.07
CA PRO A 25 -27.68 1.36 14.09
C PRO A 25 -26.45 0.45 14.29
N ARG A 26 -26.56 -0.82 13.92
CA ARG A 26 -25.42 -1.77 13.97
C ARG A 26 -24.40 -1.43 12.90
N VAL A 27 -24.86 -1.07 11.70
CA VAL A 27 -24.01 -0.65 10.58
C VAL A 27 -23.29 0.65 10.93
N ILE A 28 -24.01 1.61 11.53
CA ILE A 28 -23.41 2.87 11.98
C ILE A 28 -22.32 2.62 13.03
N LYS A 29 -22.56 1.74 14.01
CA LYS A 29 -21.53 1.35 15.00
C LYS A 29 -20.29 0.74 14.38
N VAL A 30 -20.45 -0.12 13.36
CA VAL A 30 -19.32 -0.70 12.64
C VAL A 30 -18.55 0.37 11.88
N ARG A 31 -19.24 1.25 11.15
CA ARG A 31 -18.64 2.39 10.44
C ARG A 31 -17.75 3.22 11.36
N ASP A 32 -18.30 3.61 12.53
CA ASP A 32 -17.64 4.51 13.48
C ASP A 32 -16.42 3.83 14.17
N ALA A 33 -16.40 2.49 14.24
CA ALA A 33 -15.33 1.71 14.80
C ALA A 33 -14.26 1.30 13.76
N MET A 34 -14.52 1.49 12.46
CA MET A 34 -13.66 1.01 11.37
C MET A 34 -12.57 2.00 11.00
N PHE A 35 -11.34 1.53 10.91
CA PHE A 35 -10.17 2.32 10.53
C PHE A 35 -9.34 1.65 9.44
N ASP A 36 -8.75 2.47 8.59
CA ASP A 36 -7.56 2.08 7.84
C ASP A 36 -6.37 1.93 8.82
N PRO A 37 -5.43 0.99 8.59
CA PRO A 37 -4.31 0.78 9.52
C PRO A 37 -3.49 2.03 9.79
N PHE A 38 -3.19 2.80 8.75
CA PHE A 38 -2.35 3.99 8.89
C PHE A 38 -3.13 5.20 9.40
N GLU A 39 -4.43 5.27 9.13
CA GLU A 39 -5.33 6.20 9.83
C GLU A 39 -5.30 5.95 11.35
N TYR A 40 -5.44 4.68 11.76
CA TYR A 40 -5.39 4.27 13.16
C TYR A 40 -4.03 4.55 13.80
N LEU A 41 -2.94 4.14 13.15
CA LEU A 41 -1.59 4.37 13.67
C LEU A 41 -1.27 5.86 13.77
N TRP A 42 -1.71 6.67 12.83
CA TRP A 42 -1.55 8.13 12.89
C TRP A 42 -2.33 8.76 14.06
N ALA A 43 -3.57 8.32 14.29
CA ALA A 43 -4.34 8.74 15.45
C ALA A 43 -3.65 8.36 16.77
N ARG A 44 -3.09 7.14 16.85
CA ARG A 44 -2.29 6.68 17.99
C ARG A 44 -1.03 7.52 18.19
N HIS A 45 -0.33 7.87 17.11
CA HIS A 45 0.83 8.74 17.16
C HIS A 45 0.47 10.12 17.75
N ARG A 46 -0.58 10.74 17.25
CA ARG A 46 -1.04 12.04 17.75
C ARG A 46 -1.46 12.02 19.22
N ALA A 47 -1.93 10.88 19.70
CA ALA A 47 -2.27 10.67 21.11
C ALA A 47 -1.06 10.31 22.00
N GLY A 48 0.16 10.24 21.45
CA GLY A 48 1.36 9.83 22.18
C GLY A 48 1.39 8.33 22.53
N LEU A 49 0.59 7.52 21.84
CA LEU A 49 0.40 6.09 22.14
C LEU A 49 1.06 5.16 21.11
N LEU A 50 1.73 5.72 20.10
CA LEU A 50 2.53 4.95 19.15
C LEU A 50 3.99 5.02 19.57
N ARG A 51 4.62 3.85 19.71
CA ARG A 51 6.07 3.78 19.91
C ARG A 51 6.78 4.22 18.63
N THR A 52 7.79 5.06 18.76
CA THR A 52 8.61 5.57 17.64
C THR A 52 10.10 5.25 17.81
N ASP A 53 10.42 4.31 18.68
CA ASP A 53 11.76 3.78 18.93
C ASP A 53 12.09 2.68 17.88
N PHE A 54 12.19 3.12 16.62
CA PHE A 54 12.51 2.22 15.52
C PHE A 54 13.94 1.72 15.57
N ALA A 55 14.11 0.41 15.31
CA ALA A 55 15.42 -0.24 15.30
C ALA A 55 16.18 -0.06 13.96
N GLY A 56 15.48 0.30 12.89
CA GLY A 56 16.02 0.42 11.55
C GLY A 56 15.51 1.61 10.77
N LYS A 57 16.06 1.78 9.56
CA LYS A 57 15.67 2.78 8.56
C LYS A 57 15.06 2.09 7.35
N LEU A 58 14.29 2.81 6.55
CA LEU A 58 13.63 2.27 5.36
C LEU A 58 14.18 2.85 4.04
N GLY A 59 14.98 3.93 4.10
CA GLY A 59 15.49 4.57 2.89
C GLY A 59 14.39 5.21 2.05
N LYS A 60 14.53 5.16 0.73
CA LYS A 60 13.58 5.73 -0.23
C LYS A 60 12.51 4.72 -0.61
N ILE A 61 11.25 5.11 -0.48
CA ILE A 61 10.08 4.28 -0.79
C ILE A 61 9.30 4.93 -1.93
N SER A 62 9.12 4.19 -3.03
CA SER A 62 8.15 4.52 -4.08
C SER A 62 6.79 3.96 -3.67
N TYR A 63 5.86 4.84 -3.27
CA TYR A 63 4.61 4.44 -2.66
C TYR A 63 3.42 4.69 -3.59
N HIS A 64 2.81 3.63 -4.10
CA HIS A 64 1.56 3.71 -4.85
C HIS A 64 0.38 3.89 -3.90
N VAL A 65 -0.35 5.00 -4.06
CA VAL A 65 -1.57 5.30 -3.31
C VAL A 65 -2.77 4.69 -4.03
N PRO A 66 -3.38 3.60 -3.50
CA PRO A 66 -4.47 2.92 -4.19
C PRO A 66 -5.76 3.76 -4.22
N CYS A 67 -6.59 3.54 -5.25
CA CYS A 67 -7.79 4.34 -5.46
C CYS A 67 -8.79 4.26 -4.29
N HIS A 68 -9.00 3.08 -3.72
CA HIS A 68 -9.90 2.91 -2.56
C HIS A 68 -9.40 3.59 -1.28
N LEU A 69 -8.08 3.87 -1.16
CA LEU A 69 -7.56 4.69 -0.08
C LEU A 69 -7.80 6.19 -0.35
N ARG A 70 -7.58 6.62 -1.60
CA ARG A 70 -7.81 8.02 -2.00
C ARG A 70 -9.28 8.44 -1.85
N VAL A 71 -10.22 7.56 -2.21
CA VAL A 71 -11.67 7.81 -2.10
C VAL A 71 -12.11 8.03 -0.66
N GLN A 72 -11.43 7.42 0.31
CA GLN A 72 -11.71 7.62 1.73
C GLN A 72 -11.36 9.04 2.23
N ASN A 73 -10.61 9.79 1.44
CA ASN A 73 -10.23 11.18 1.74
C ASN A 73 -9.51 11.38 3.08
N LEU A 74 -8.71 10.39 3.48
CA LEU A 74 -7.95 10.38 4.74
C LEU A 74 -6.63 11.17 4.66
N GLY A 75 -6.23 11.58 3.46
CA GLY A 75 -4.90 12.09 3.18
C GLY A 75 -3.85 10.96 3.13
N LEU A 76 -2.57 11.32 3.10
CA LEU A 76 -1.46 10.37 2.89
C LEU A 76 -0.96 9.78 4.23
N LYS A 77 -1.85 9.17 5.03
CA LYS A 77 -1.52 8.65 6.36
C LYS A 77 -0.44 7.58 6.35
N THR A 78 -0.43 6.71 5.34
CA THR A 78 0.64 5.73 5.14
C THR A 78 2.00 6.39 5.00
N ARG A 79 2.11 7.42 4.15
CA ARG A 79 3.32 8.24 4.04
C ARG A 79 3.70 8.87 5.38
N ASP A 80 2.75 9.52 6.03
CA ASP A 80 2.99 10.28 7.25
C ASP A 80 3.52 9.37 8.38
N VAL A 81 2.99 8.15 8.52
CA VAL A 81 3.47 7.17 9.51
C VAL A 81 4.83 6.59 9.12
N LEU A 82 5.06 6.23 7.86
CA LEU A 82 6.34 5.69 7.42
C LEU A 82 7.47 6.73 7.56
N MET A 83 7.18 8.01 7.37
CA MET A 83 8.15 9.09 7.56
C MET A 83 8.50 9.37 9.04
N LEU A 84 7.83 8.74 10.00
CA LEU A 84 8.28 8.74 11.41
C LEU A 84 9.54 7.88 11.61
N VAL A 85 9.79 6.93 10.69
CA VAL A 85 11.00 6.10 10.72
C VAL A 85 12.20 6.93 10.28
N PRO A 86 13.31 6.96 11.04
CA PRO A 86 14.51 7.74 10.68
C PRO A 86 15.04 7.42 9.28
N GLU A 87 15.64 8.39 8.63
CA GLU A 87 16.24 8.27 7.29
C GLU A 87 15.30 7.63 6.26
N THR A 88 14.01 7.95 6.33
CA THR A 88 12.99 7.42 5.42
C THR A 88 12.39 8.55 4.59
N GLN A 89 12.34 8.34 3.28
CA GLN A 89 11.69 9.23 2.31
C GLN A 89 10.60 8.46 1.58
N VAL A 90 9.41 9.02 1.52
CA VAL A 90 8.27 8.38 0.82
C VAL A 90 7.82 9.27 -0.33
N GLU A 91 7.92 8.74 -1.55
CA GLU A 91 7.42 9.40 -2.76
C GLU A 91 6.06 8.83 -3.14
N PRO A 92 4.94 9.54 -2.92
CA PRO A 92 3.60 9.05 -3.24
C PRO A 92 3.32 9.16 -4.74
N ILE A 93 2.71 8.11 -5.29
CA ILE A 93 2.26 8.03 -6.68
C ILE A 93 0.74 7.84 -6.69
N GLU A 94 0.02 8.92 -6.99
CA GLU A 94 -1.43 8.95 -7.07
C GLU A 94 -1.91 8.74 -8.51
N ARG A 95 -1.68 7.54 -9.05
CA ARG A 95 -2.08 7.12 -10.40
C ARG A 95 -2.80 5.78 -10.35
N CYS A 96 -3.64 5.51 -11.34
CA CYS A 96 -4.29 4.22 -11.46
C CYS A 96 -3.28 3.14 -11.84
N SER A 97 -3.30 2.01 -11.13
CA SER A 97 -2.47 0.84 -11.45
C SER A 97 -2.97 0.04 -12.66
N GLY A 98 -4.16 0.37 -13.17
CA GLY A 98 -4.83 -0.43 -14.20
C GLY A 98 -5.59 -1.64 -13.63
N HIS A 99 -5.38 -1.99 -12.37
CA HIS A 99 -6.14 -3.02 -11.68
C HIS A 99 -7.50 -2.43 -11.28
N ASN A 100 -8.51 -2.70 -12.07
CA ASN A 100 -9.89 -2.34 -11.76
C ASN A 100 -10.74 -3.61 -11.90
N GLY A 101 -11.27 -4.11 -10.79
CA GLY A 101 -12.21 -5.20 -10.74
C GLY A 101 -12.03 -6.23 -11.88
N THR A 102 -12.81 -6.05 -12.95
CA THR A 102 -12.81 -6.93 -14.10
C THR A 102 -11.60 -6.81 -15.02
N TYR A 103 -11.02 -5.62 -15.19
CA TYR A 103 -9.89 -5.41 -16.12
C TYR A 103 -8.63 -6.16 -15.70
N GLY A 104 -8.31 -6.19 -14.42
CA GLY A 104 -7.11 -6.85 -13.91
C GLY A 104 -7.14 -8.37 -14.00
N VAL A 105 -8.32 -8.98 -14.15
CA VAL A 105 -8.49 -10.45 -14.12
C VAL A 105 -8.93 -11.07 -15.44
N LYS A 106 -9.48 -10.29 -16.36
CA LYS A 106 -9.92 -10.79 -17.67
C LYS A 106 -8.84 -10.63 -18.73
N LYS A 107 -8.50 -11.73 -19.38
CA LYS A 107 -7.44 -11.79 -20.39
C LYS A 107 -7.66 -10.79 -21.54
N GLU A 108 -8.90 -10.66 -22.01
CA GLU A 108 -9.29 -9.76 -23.12
C GLU A 108 -9.10 -8.28 -22.81
N PHE A 109 -9.02 -7.89 -21.54
CA PHE A 109 -8.79 -6.50 -21.12
C PHE A 109 -7.37 -6.22 -20.67
N ARG A 110 -6.46 -7.21 -20.71
CA ARG A 110 -5.11 -7.06 -20.20
C ARG A 110 -4.36 -5.90 -20.83
N ASP A 111 -4.43 -5.73 -22.15
CA ASP A 111 -3.70 -4.66 -22.86
C ASP A 111 -4.19 -3.28 -22.42
N VAL A 112 -5.50 -3.12 -22.23
CA VAL A 112 -6.10 -1.87 -21.72
C VAL A 112 -5.66 -1.64 -20.29
N SER A 113 -5.71 -2.66 -19.44
CA SER A 113 -5.26 -2.63 -18.05
C SER A 113 -3.81 -2.17 -17.94
N MET A 114 -2.91 -2.80 -18.71
CA MET A 114 -1.49 -2.46 -18.74
C MET A 114 -1.23 -1.05 -19.29
N LYS A 115 -1.98 -0.62 -20.32
CA LYS A 115 -1.90 0.74 -20.86
C LYS A 115 -2.26 1.80 -19.81
N ILE A 116 -3.30 1.54 -19.01
CA ILE A 116 -3.71 2.43 -17.89
C ILE A 116 -2.63 2.46 -16.80
N GLY A 117 -2.04 1.30 -16.46
CA GLY A 117 -1.02 1.17 -15.43
C GLY A 117 0.36 1.72 -15.83
N ARG A 118 0.63 1.90 -17.12
CA ARG A 118 1.95 2.30 -17.62
C ARG A 118 2.56 3.54 -16.96
N PRO A 119 1.82 4.63 -16.66
CA PRO A 119 2.39 5.79 -16.00
C PRO A 119 2.91 5.51 -14.60
N VAL A 120 2.22 4.68 -13.80
CA VAL A 120 2.69 4.33 -12.46
C VAL A 120 3.87 3.35 -12.54
N ILE A 121 3.82 2.37 -13.44
CA ILE A 121 4.91 1.42 -13.68
C ILE A 121 6.22 2.17 -13.99
N ARG A 122 6.18 3.13 -14.92
CA ARG A 122 7.33 3.97 -15.25
C ARG A 122 7.85 4.75 -14.04
N ARG A 123 6.96 5.42 -13.30
CA ARG A 123 7.38 6.18 -12.11
C ARG A 123 8.02 5.32 -11.03
N VAL A 124 7.52 4.10 -10.82
CA VAL A 124 8.15 3.15 -9.88
C VAL A 124 9.54 2.78 -10.40
N ASN A 125 9.67 2.44 -11.69
CA ASN A 125 10.95 2.10 -12.30
C ASN A 125 11.98 3.22 -12.19
N ASP A 126 11.56 4.45 -12.53
CA ASP A 126 12.45 5.61 -12.61
C ASP A 126 12.75 6.23 -11.23
N SER A 127 12.10 5.73 -10.18
CA SER A 127 12.19 6.30 -8.83
C SER A 127 13.56 6.13 -8.17
N GLY A 128 14.32 5.10 -8.52
CA GLY A 128 15.56 4.72 -7.82
C GLY A 128 15.33 4.44 -6.33
N ALA A 129 14.12 4.00 -5.96
CA ALA A 129 13.76 3.73 -4.57
C ALA A 129 14.28 2.38 -4.08
N ASP A 130 14.58 2.28 -2.79
CA ASP A 130 14.98 1.03 -2.13
C ASP A 130 13.80 0.06 -2.00
N HIS A 131 12.58 0.62 -1.93
CA HIS A 131 11.35 -0.16 -1.82
C HIS A 131 10.27 0.37 -2.75
N TYR A 132 9.48 -0.55 -3.28
CA TYR A 132 8.19 -0.28 -3.88
C TYR A 132 7.07 -0.81 -2.97
N SER A 133 6.06 0.02 -2.70
CA SER A 133 5.01 -0.28 -1.73
C SER A 133 3.62 0.14 -2.21
N SER A 134 2.59 -0.60 -1.79
CA SER A 134 1.18 -0.24 -1.97
C SER A 134 0.35 -0.87 -0.86
N ASP A 135 -0.65 -0.15 -0.33
CA ASP A 135 -1.62 -0.70 0.63
C ASP A 135 -2.57 -1.72 -0.02
N CYS A 136 -2.72 -1.68 -1.34
CA CYS A 136 -3.52 -2.64 -2.08
C CYS A 136 -2.63 -3.71 -2.71
N PRO A 137 -2.67 -4.98 -2.22
CA PRO A 137 -1.86 -6.06 -2.78
C PRO A 137 -2.11 -6.29 -4.27
N MET A 138 -3.36 -6.19 -4.71
CA MET A 138 -3.73 -6.39 -6.12
C MET A 138 -3.14 -5.30 -7.03
N ALA A 139 -3.19 -4.05 -6.60
CA ALA A 139 -2.53 -2.95 -7.33
C ALA A 139 -1.01 -3.14 -7.34
N GLY A 140 -0.43 -3.59 -6.23
CA GLY A 140 0.98 -3.94 -6.14
C GLY A 140 1.38 -4.99 -7.16
N HIS A 141 0.69 -6.11 -7.22
CA HIS A 141 0.95 -7.19 -8.19
C HIS A 141 0.72 -6.77 -9.65
N GLN A 142 -0.25 -5.91 -9.93
CA GLN A 142 -0.46 -5.37 -11.28
C GLN A 142 0.76 -4.54 -11.75
N ILE A 143 1.31 -3.71 -10.88
CA ILE A 143 2.50 -2.91 -11.18
C ILE A 143 3.73 -3.82 -11.30
N GLU A 144 3.90 -4.82 -10.42
CA GLU A 144 4.93 -5.85 -10.51
C GLU A 144 4.92 -6.54 -11.88
N SER A 145 3.74 -7.01 -12.33
CA SER A 145 3.58 -7.61 -13.65
C SER A 145 4.05 -6.70 -14.78
N GLY A 146 3.73 -5.41 -14.69
CA GLY A 146 4.16 -4.42 -15.69
C GLY A 146 5.66 -4.14 -15.68
N LEU A 147 6.30 -4.16 -14.52
CA LEU A 147 7.75 -4.04 -14.41
C LEU A 147 8.44 -5.24 -15.05
N ILE A 148 7.98 -6.46 -14.77
CA ILE A 148 8.51 -7.70 -15.36
C ILE A 148 8.35 -7.71 -16.89
N GLU A 149 7.17 -7.38 -17.40
CA GLU A 149 6.89 -7.37 -18.86
C GLU A 149 7.70 -6.31 -19.63
N SER A 150 8.03 -5.20 -18.98
CA SER A 150 8.87 -4.15 -19.59
C SER A 150 10.36 -4.45 -19.56
N GLY A 151 10.78 -5.61 -19.02
CA GLY A 151 12.18 -5.99 -18.86
C GLY A 151 12.95 -5.08 -17.90
N GLN A 152 12.24 -4.38 -17.05
CA GLN A 152 12.81 -3.42 -16.10
C GLN A 152 13.07 -4.12 -14.76
N GLU A 153 14.26 -3.91 -14.22
CA GLU A 153 14.55 -4.34 -12.85
C GLU A 153 13.82 -3.43 -11.88
N ALA A 154 13.01 -4.00 -10.99
CA ALA A 154 12.45 -3.23 -9.88
C ALA A 154 13.52 -2.89 -8.85
N PRO A 155 13.23 -1.95 -7.94
CA PRO A 155 14.13 -1.62 -6.83
C PRO A 155 14.60 -2.89 -6.11
N LYS A 156 15.91 -2.96 -5.82
CA LYS A 156 16.52 -4.12 -5.16
C LYS A 156 15.86 -4.39 -3.81
N PRO A 157 15.61 -5.67 -3.45
CA PRO A 157 15.15 -5.98 -2.09
C PRO A 157 16.27 -5.69 -1.10
N LEU A 158 15.89 -5.33 0.11
CA LEU A 158 16.79 -5.33 1.26
C LEU A 158 17.50 -6.68 1.35
N THR A 159 18.81 -6.64 1.53
CA THR A 159 19.67 -7.82 1.63
C THR A 159 19.25 -8.74 2.79
N ALA A 160 19.64 -10.03 2.70
CA ALA A 160 19.27 -11.14 3.61
C ALA A 160 19.57 -10.94 5.12
N ARG A 161 20.06 -9.78 5.56
CA ARG A 161 20.18 -9.43 6.98
C ARG A 161 18.84 -9.13 7.67
N ASP A 162 17.76 -9.02 6.88
CA ASP A 162 16.44 -8.64 7.37
C ASP A 162 15.48 -9.83 7.60
N GLY A 163 15.98 -11.04 7.83
CA GLY A 163 15.20 -12.19 8.30
C GLY A 163 14.11 -12.71 7.34
N GLY A 164 14.17 -12.37 6.07
CA GLY A 164 13.25 -12.88 5.04
C GLY A 164 13.76 -14.15 4.42
N ASN A 165 13.00 -15.22 4.53
CA ASN A 165 13.24 -16.53 3.96
C ASN A 165 13.64 -16.44 2.47
N ALA A 166 14.89 -16.73 2.14
CA ALA A 166 15.45 -16.75 0.80
C ALA A 166 14.96 -17.99 0.03
N GLY A 167 13.67 -18.01 -0.27
CA GLY A 167 13.06 -19.04 -1.12
C GLY A 167 12.67 -18.45 -2.48
N ASN A 168 13.48 -18.68 -3.47
CA ASN A 168 13.39 -18.36 -4.90
C ASN A 168 14.09 -17.07 -5.35
N ALA A 169 15.28 -17.24 -5.87
CA ALA A 169 16.05 -16.26 -6.64
C ALA A 169 15.44 -16.04 -8.04
N GLY A 170 14.25 -15.49 -8.10
CA GLY A 170 13.57 -15.13 -9.34
C GLY A 170 12.73 -13.87 -9.14
N SER A 171 13.19 -12.77 -9.74
CA SER A 171 12.55 -11.46 -9.82
C SER A 171 12.37 -10.68 -8.51
N ASN A 172 13.24 -9.72 -8.29
CA ASN A 172 13.28 -8.79 -7.17
C ASN A 172 12.23 -7.66 -7.22
N CYS A 173 11.13 -7.88 -7.93
CA CYS A 173 10.12 -6.86 -8.24
C CYS A 173 8.90 -6.87 -7.32
N ARG A 174 8.95 -7.55 -6.18
CA ARG A 174 7.76 -7.72 -5.35
C ARG A 174 7.39 -6.47 -4.55
N PRO A 175 6.13 -6.03 -4.63
CA PRO A 175 5.64 -4.97 -3.76
C PRO A 175 5.71 -5.40 -2.30
N VAL A 176 6.13 -4.49 -1.43
CA VAL A 176 6.10 -4.70 0.02
C VAL A 176 4.93 -3.93 0.60
N HIS A 177 4.04 -4.58 1.33
CA HIS A 177 2.94 -3.89 2.00
C HIS A 177 3.50 -2.93 3.06
N PRO A 178 2.96 -1.70 3.20
CA PRO A 178 3.48 -0.69 4.14
C PRO A 178 3.57 -1.17 5.59
N LEU A 179 2.63 -2.00 6.06
CA LEU A 179 2.72 -2.62 7.40
C LEU A 179 3.94 -3.53 7.54
N THR A 180 4.35 -4.21 6.47
CA THR A 180 5.56 -5.05 6.47
C THR A 180 6.82 -4.18 6.56
N LEU A 181 6.84 -3.02 5.88
CA LEU A 181 7.92 -2.05 6.03
C LEU A 181 8.01 -1.54 7.46
N LEU A 182 6.87 -1.15 8.04
CA LEU A 182 6.81 -0.68 9.41
C LEU A 182 7.27 -1.76 10.41
N ARG A 183 6.83 -3.01 10.22
CA ARG A 183 7.30 -4.16 11.02
C ARG A 183 8.83 -4.28 10.98
N ARG A 184 9.43 -4.19 9.79
CA ARG A 184 10.90 -4.23 9.61
C ARG A 184 11.59 -3.07 10.32
N ALA A 185 11.01 -1.87 10.28
CA ALA A 185 11.54 -0.72 10.98
C ALA A 185 11.58 -0.93 12.50
N TYR A 186 10.64 -1.68 13.06
CA TYR A 186 10.67 -2.10 14.48
C TYR A 186 11.64 -3.25 14.77
N GLY A 187 12.21 -3.91 13.76
CA GLY A 187 13.12 -5.04 13.95
C GLY A 187 12.42 -6.36 14.28
N ILE A 188 11.15 -6.53 13.90
CA ILE A 188 10.31 -7.70 14.19
C ILE A 188 9.78 -8.38 12.92
#